data_7fb867f86ae729a6bc1b02b70034a96e
#
_entry.id   7fb867f86ae729a6bc1b02b70034a96e
#
_cell.length_a   1.000
_cell.length_b   1.000
_cell.length_c   1.000
_cell.angle_alpha   90.00
_cell.angle_beta   90.00
_cell.angle_gamma   90.00
#
_symmetry.space_group_name_H-M   'P 1'
#
loop_
_entity.id
_entity.type
_entity.pdbx_description
1 polymer ?
#
loop_
_entity_poly.entity_id
_entity_poly.type
_entity_poly.pdbx_seq_one_letter_code
_entity_poly.pdbx_strand_id
1 'polypeptide(L)'
;MKKNSRKIKILIIILLLLITTGCTQTLTDSKKKAVKNEETGQTLTKNILCQPTNKKTAEIYKKYKVKIDKLPECKDFKITTGKYEGLWNTIFVKPLAYILLVLGRLVKNYGLSVILVSLAIRLIAYPITRKTAMQSELMKKAQPEINRIQKKYEGKQDQESMMKQNQEIMAVYKKYNMNPMSGCLFAFLQLPIFIAFFEAVQRTPVIFEDKFLGLQLGTTPAVGITSSMFYAYAILLILIGATTFFSFKMNSTGNMQDQSMKMMPYMMTGMIILTGIFMPTGLGIYWVTSNLFTIVQNILIKRSKEVNGKA
;
A
#
# COMPACT_ATOMS: atom_id res chain seq x y z
N MET A 1 -31.52 -6.98 -1.19
CA MET A 1 -30.07 -7.36 -1.21
C MET A 1 -29.44 -7.52 -2.60
N LYS A 2 -30.14 -8.01 -3.65
CA LYS A 2 -29.56 -8.18 -5.02
C LYS A 2 -29.05 -6.87 -5.69
N LYS A 3 -29.70 -5.71 -5.47
CA LYS A 3 -29.35 -4.43 -6.13
C LYS A 3 -27.98 -3.88 -5.68
N ASN A 4 -27.59 -4.07 -4.40
CA ASN A 4 -26.28 -3.62 -3.90
C ASN A 4 -25.14 -4.53 -4.36
N SER A 5 -25.37 -5.84 -4.50
CA SER A 5 -24.36 -6.79 -5.00
C SER A 5 -23.94 -6.46 -6.45
N ARG A 6 -24.89 -6.06 -7.31
CA ARG A 6 -24.61 -5.66 -8.70
C ARG A 6 -23.77 -4.39 -8.77
N LYS A 7 -24.07 -3.39 -7.93
CA LYS A 7 -23.28 -2.14 -7.85
C LYS A 7 -21.86 -2.40 -7.38
N ILE A 8 -21.66 -3.28 -6.39
CA ILE A 8 -20.33 -3.64 -5.89
C ILE A 8 -19.53 -4.38 -6.97
N LYS A 9 -20.14 -5.34 -7.69
CA LYS A 9 -19.49 -6.03 -8.79
C LYS A 9 -19.07 -5.07 -9.91
N ILE A 10 -19.92 -4.15 -10.28
CA ILE A 10 -19.62 -3.11 -11.27
C ILE A 10 -18.47 -2.22 -10.78
N LEU A 11 -18.47 -1.80 -9.51
CA LEU A 11 -17.41 -0.99 -8.93
C LEU A 11 -16.07 -1.71 -8.95
N ILE A 12 -16.04 -3.01 -8.62
CA ILE A 12 -14.84 -3.84 -8.67
C ILE A 12 -14.32 -3.97 -10.10
N ILE A 13 -15.21 -4.20 -11.07
CA ILE A 13 -14.83 -4.32 -12.49
C ILE A 13 -14.28 -2.98 -13.00
N ILE A 14 -14.91 -1.86 -12.69
CA ILE A 14 -14.41 -0.53 -13.04
C ILE A 14 -13.05 -0.28 -12.40
N LEU A 15 -12.86 -0.63 -11.14
CA LEU A 15 -11.58 -0.48 -10.44
C LEU A 15 -10.48 -1.34 -11.09
N LEU A 16 -10.78 -2.59 -11.45
CA LEU A 16 -9.86 -3.47 -12.15
C LEU A 16 -9.50 -2.92 -13.55
N LEU A 17 -10.49 -2.42 -14.30
CA LEU A 17 -10.25 -1.80 -15.60
C LEU A 17 -9.41 -0.52 -15.50
N LEU A 18 -9.62 0.30 -14.46
CA LEU A 18 -8.82 1.49 -14.22
C LEU A 18 -7.35 1.17 -13.93
N ILE A 19 -7.08 0.08 -13.22
CA ILE A 19 -5.71 -0.37 -12.89
C ILE A 19 -4.99 -0.90 -14.13
N THR A 20 -5.69 -1.55 -15.05
CA THR A 20 -5.07 -2.16 -16.26
C THR A 20 -4.68 -1.14 -17.34
N THR A 21 -5.23 0.07 -17.33
CA THR A 21 -5.05 1.06 -18.41
C THR A 21 -3.87 2.01 -18.24
N GLY A 22 -3.09 1.91 -17.17
CA GLY A 22 -2.07 2.92 -16.85
C GLY A 22 -0.76 2.41 -16.26
N CYS A 23 -0.41 1.15 -16.44
CA CYS A 23 0.77 0.56 -15.82
C CYS A 23 2.09 1.27 -16.19
N THR A 24 2.95 1.40 -15.21
CA THR A 24 4.35 1.80 -15.37
C THR A 24 5.01 0.92 -16.43
N GLN A 25 5.56 1.54 -17.48
CA GLN A 25 6.26 0.81 -18.52
C GLN A 25 7.71 0.58 -18.09
N THR A 26 8.06 -0.66 -17.81
CA THR A 26 9.44 -1.02 -17.50
C THR A 26 10.36 -0.69 -18.68
N LEU A 27 11.48 -0.04 -18.40
CA LEU A 27 12.54 0.15 -19.38
C LEU A 27 13.23 -1.20 -19.61
N THR A 28 13.29 -1.63 -20.87
CA THR A 28 13.87 -2.92 -21.25
C THR A 28 15.01 -2.75 -22.23
N ASP A 29 15.99 -3.66 -22.17
CA ASP A 29 17.07 -3.78 -23.17
C ASP A 29 16.61 -4.47 -24.46
N SER A 30 17.54 -4.67 -25.39
CA SER A 30 17.31 -5.37 -26.67
C SER A 30 16.87 -6.83 -26.49
N LYS A 31 17.19 -7.46 -25.36
CA LYS A 31 16.81 -8.83 -24.99
C LYS A 31 15.52 -8.89 -24.15
N LYS A 32 14.77 -7.78 -24.06
CA LYS A 32 13.55 -7.62 -23.26
C LYS A 32 13.77 -7.80 -21.74
N LYS A 33 15.01 -7.71 -21.24
CA LYS A 33 15.31 -7.70 -19.80
C LYS A 33 15.09 -6.32 -19.22
N ALA A 34 14.57 -6.25 -17.98
CA ALA A 34 14.37 -4.99 -17.26
C ALA A 34 15.72 -4.31 -17.02
N VAL A 35 15.82 -3.04 -17.39
CA VAL A 35 16.98 -2.20 -17.12
C VAL A 35 16.94 -1.76 -15.67
N LYS A 36 18.02 -2.05 -14.95
CA LYS A 36 18.23 -1.62 -13.57
C LYS A 36 19.34 -0.56 -13.54
N ASN A 37 19.17 0.40 -12.64
CA ASN A 37 20.30 1.26 -12.25
C ASN A 37 21.22 0.43 -11.37
N GLU A 38 22.47 0.21 -11.78
CA GLU A 38 23.43 -0.63 -11.08
C GLU A 38 23.80 -0.08 -9.68
N GLU A 39 23.81 1.24 -9.53
CA GLU A 39 24.14 1.89 -8.25
C GLU A 39 23.01 1.77 -7.21
N THR A 40 21.76 1.71 -7.65
CA THR A 40 20.59 1.73 -6.75
C THR A 40 19.81 0.41 -6.73
N GLY A 41 20.03 -0.47 -7.70
CA GLY A 41 19.27 -1.69 -7.90
C GLY A 41 17.83 -1.44 -8.37
N GLN A 42 17.43 -0.17 -8.55
CA GLN A 42 16.09 0.20 -8.97
C GLN A 42 15.83 -0.21 -10.43
N THR A 43 14.70 -0.85 -10.68
CA THR A 43 14.19 -1.06 -12.03
C THR A 43 13.68 0.26 -12.59
N LEU A 44 14.21 0.69 -13.73
CA LEU A 44 13.84 1.96 -14.35
C LEU A 44 12.58 1.83 -15.20
N THR A 45 11.84 2.94 -15.32
CA THR A 45 10.60 3.02 -16.10
C THR A 45 10.83 3.84 -17.37
N LYS A 46 10.24 3.44 -18.48
CA LYS A 46 10.37 4.16 -19.76
C LYS A 46 9.58 5.46 -19.78
N ASN A 47 8.42 5.48 -19.13
CA ASN A 47 7.46 6.58 -19.15
C ASN A 47 7.59 7.50 -17.91
N ILE A 48 8.79 8.05 -17.70
CA ILE A 48 9.03 9.05 -16.66
C ILE A 48 8.27 10.36 -16.94
N LEU A 49 7.93 11.10 -15.88
CA LEU A 49 7.08 12.30 -15.96
C LEU A 49 7.87 13.60 -16.19
N CYS A 50 9.14 13.62 -15.81
CA CYS A 50 10.03 14.80 -15.94
C CYS A 50 11.47 14.35 -16.13
N GLN A 51 12.37 15.29 -16.44
CA GLN A 51 13.77 14.99 -16.72
C GLN A 51 14.52 14.54 -15.45
N PRO A 52 15.42 13.54 -15.54
CA PRO A 52 16.37 13.23 -14.49
C PRO A 52 17.29 14.41 -14.19
N THR A 53 17.61 14.61 -12.92
CA THR A 53 18.61 15.63 -12.49
C THR A 53 20.00 15.03 -12.38
N ASN A 54 20.11 13.74 -12.10
CA ASN A 54 21.36 13.02 -12.05
C ASN A 54 21.86 12.68 -13.46
N LYS A 55 23.10 13.10 -13.78
CA LYS A 55 23.72 12.87 -15.11
C LYS A 55 23.78 11.39 -15.47
N LYS A 56 24.18 10.51 -14.54
CA LYS A 56 24.27 9.07 -14.78
C LYS A 56 22.90 8.45 -15.10
N THR A 57 21.86 8.86 -14.37
CA THR A 57 20.48 8.43 -14.66
C THR A 57 20.05 8.90 -16.04
N ALA A 58 20.34 10.15 -16.40
CA ALA A 58 20.04 10.71 -17.73
C ALA A 58 20.77 9.94 -18.85
N GLU A 59 22.03 9.59 -18.66
CA GLU A 59 22.81 8.77 -19.60
C GLU A 59 22.21 7.39 -19.82
N ILE A 60 21.75 6.73 -18.75
CA ILE A 60 21.04 5.43 -18.87
C ILE A 60 19.80 5.60 -19.75
N TYR A 61 18.96 6.60 -19.50
CA TYR A 61 17.77 6.84 -20.33
C TYR A 61 18.11 7.14 -21.79
N LYS A 62 19.15 7.95 -22.05
CA LYS A 62 19.62 8.24 -23.41
C LYS A 62 20.15 7.00 -24.11
N LYS A 63 20.94 6.16 -23.43
CA LYS A 63 21.44 4.86 -23.93
C LYS A 63 20.31 3.97 -24.44
N TYR A 64 19.18 3.95 -23.75
CA TYR A 64 18.00 3.17 -24.13
C TYR A 64 16.98 3.96 -24.95
N LYS A 65 17.41 5.05 -25.61
CA LYS A 65 16.63 5.86 -26.59
C LYS A 65 15.34 6.45 -26.01
N VAL A 66 15.28 6.71 -24.70
CA VAL A 66 14.19 7.48 -24.10
C VAL A 66 14.42 8.97 -24.39
N LYS A 67 13.43 9.63 -24.99
CA LYS A 67 13.51 11.04 -25.40
C LYS A 67 13.29 11.97 -24.20
N ILE A 68 14.25 11.97 -23.27
CA ILE A 68 14.16 12.78 -22.04
C ILE A 68 14.13 14.28 -22.30
N ASP A 69 14.78 14.73 -23.37
CA ASP A 69 14.85 16.16 -23.75
C ASP A 69 13.48 16.76 -24.14
N LYS A 70 12.47 15.90 -24.41
CA LYS A 70 11.08 16.34 -24.67
C LYS A 70 10.23 16.43 -23.41
N LEU A 71 10.75 16.01 -22.27
CA LEU A 71 10.06 16.09 -20.99
C LEU A 71 10.35 17.45 -20.32
N PRO A 72 9.44 17.98 -19.49
CA PRO A 72 9.72 19.17 -18.70
C PRO A 72 10.77 18.87 -17.63
N GLU A 73 11.45 19.88 -17.12
CA GLU A 73 12.15 19.74 -15.85
C GLU A 73 11.15 19.42 -14.73
N CYS A 74 11.58 18.67 -13.69
CA CYS A 74 10.65 18.29 -12.63
C CYS A 74 10.07 19.49 -11.86
N LYS A 75 10.76 20.63 -11.86
CA LYS A 75 10.23 21.87 -11.27
C LYS A 75 9.04 22.46 -12.05
N ASP A 76 8.98 22.22 -13.37
CA ASP A 76 7.98 22.77 -14.28
C ASP A 76 6.87 21.77 -14.60
N PHE A 77 6.93 20.58 -14.00
CA PHE A 77 5.91 19.55 -14.19
C PHE A 77 4.53 20.01 -13.71
N LYS A 78 3.52 19.86 -14.57
CA LYS A 78 2.11 20.13 -14.28
C LYS A 78 1.27 18.86 -14.52
N ILE A 79 0.12 18.74 -13.88
CA ILE A 79 -0.80 17.60 -14.05
C ILE A 79 -1.20 17.40 -15.52
N THR A 80 -1.31 18.50 -16.27
CA THR A 80 -1.65 18.52 -17.70
C THR A 80 -0.47 18.23 -18.62
N THR A 81 0.75 18.09 -18.09
CA THR A 81 1.95 17.87 -18.89
C THR A 81 1.94 16.51 -19.58
N GLY A 82 2.41 16.49 -20.84
CA GLY A 82 2.55 15.26 -21.63
C GLY A 82 1.25 14.79 -22.26
N LYS A 83 1.33 13.65 -22.97
CA LYS A 83 0.17 13.05 -23.62
C LYS A 83 -0.77 12.40 -22.61
N TYR A 84 -2.03 12.19 -23.04
CA TYR A 84 -2.98 11.38 -22.27
C TYR A 84 -2.52 9.92 -22.26
N GLU A 85 -2.34 9.37 -21.06
CA GLU A 85 -1.91 7.99 -20.81
C GLU A 85 -2.98 7.18 -20.07
N GLY A 86 -4.25 7.54 -20.21
CA GLY A 86 -5.37 6.87 -19.56
C GLY A 86 -5.87 7.59 -18.30
N LEU A 87 -7.08 7.19 -17.89
CA LEU A 87 -7.77 7.77 -16.73
C LEU A 87 -6.99 7.58 -15.43
N TRP A 88 -6.37 6.42 -15.25
CA TRP A 88 -5.58 6.11 -14.06
C TRP A 88 -4.44 7.12 -13.86
N ASN A 89 -3.64 7.34 -14.89
CA ASN A 89 -2.55 8.32 -14.84
C ASN A 89 -3.04 9.73 -14.58
N THR A 90 -4.13 10.13 -15.25
CA THR A 90 -4.64 11.49 -15.17
C THR A 90 -5.27 11.81 -13.82
N ILE A 91 -5.97 10.85 -13.21
CA ILE A 91 -6.72 11.07 -11.97
C ILE A 91 -5.89 10.77 -10.72
N PHE A 92 -4.97 9.80 -10.79
CA PHE A 92 -4.23 9.36 -9.60
C PHE A 92 -2.73 9.63 -9.69
N VAL A 93 -2.04 9.16 -10.73
CA VAL A 93 -0.57 9.18 -10.76
C VAL A 93 -0.03 10.60 -10.95
N LYS A 94 -0.48 11.33 -11.96
CA LYS A 94 0.00 12.70 -12.23
C LYS A 94 -0.33 13.69 -11.10
N PRO A 95 -1.55 13.72 -10.53
CA PRO A 95 -1.83 14.58 -9.38
C PRO A 95 -0.98 14.24 -8.17
N LEU A 96 -0.78 12.94 -7.89
CA LEU A 96 0.04 12.50 -6.77
C LEU A 96 1.51 12.88 -6.96
N ALA A 97 2.07 12.66 -8.16
CA ALA A 97 3.41 13.10 -8.51
C ALA A 97 3.56 14.63 -8.38
N TYR A 98 2.57 15.40 -8.84
CA TYR A 98 2.56 16.86 -8.71
C TYR A 98 2.59 17.30 -7.24
N ILE A 99 1.74 16.72 -6.38
CA ILE A 99 1.72 17.03 -4.96
C ILE A 99 3.06 16.69 -4.28
N LEU A 100 3.63 15.52 -4.60
CA LEU A 100 4.95 15.12 -4.12
C LEU A 100 6.04 16.11 -4.52
N LEU A 101 6.02 16.58 -5.78
CA LEU A 101 6.98 17.56 -6.29
C LEU A 101 6.83 18.93 -5.63
N VAL A 102 5.60 19.43 -5.49
CA VAL A 102 5.32 20.72 -4.85
C VAL A 102 5.76 20.70 -3.39
N LEU A 103 5.33 19.72 -2.63
CA LEU A 103 5.70 19.59 -1.21
C LEU A 103 7.20 19.35 -1.05
N GLY A 104 7.81 18.49 -1.88
CA GLY A 104 9.26 18.23 -1.82
C GLY A 104 10.10 19.49 -2.01
N ARG A 105 9.68 20.38 -2.93
CA ARG A 105 10.30 21.68 -3.11
C ARG A 105 10.08 22.62 -1.93
N LEU A 106 8.86 22.64 -1.38
CA LEU A 106 8.49 23.48 -0.25
C LEU A 106 9.31 23.12 1.00
N VAL A 107 9.41 21.84 1.32
CA VAL A 107 10.15 21.35 2.48
C VAL A 107 11.63 21.05 2.16
N LYS A 108 12.07 21.27 0.92
CA LYS A 108 13.44 21.03 0.42
C LYS A 108 13.94 19.60 0.64
N ASN A 109 13.03 18.63 0.67
CA ASN A 109 13.34 17.21 0.83
C ASN A 109 12.19 16.33 0.35
N TYR A 110 12.45 15.43 -0.61
CA TYR A 110 11.41 14.57 -1.18
C TYR A 110 11.05 13.38 -0.29
N GLY A 111 11.95 12.93 0.58
CA GLY A 111 11.61 11.90 1.58
C GLY A 111 10.59 12.42 2.61
N LEU A 112 10.76 13.67 3.06
CA LEU A 112 9.78 14.31 3.92
C LEU A 112 8.45 14.54 3.18
N SER A 113 8.50 14.88 1.88
CA SER A 113 7.31 14.97 1.04
C SER A 113 6.55 13.65 0.97
N VAL A 114 7.27 12.52 0.81
CA VAL A 114 6.67 11.17 0.84
C VAL A 114 5.91 10.93 2.15
N ILE A 115 6.49 11.30 3.30
CA ILE A 115 5.83 11.18 4.62
C ILE A 115 4.57 12.04 4.69
N LEU A 116 4.67 13.33 4.33
CA LEU A 116 3.55 14.27 4.41
C LEU A 116 2.39 13.87 3.50
N VAL A 117 2.69 13.48 2.26
CA VAL A 117 1.67 13.01 1.31
C VAL A 117 1.03 11.71 1.79
N SER A 118 1.82 10.79 2.35
CA SER A 118 1.29 9.55 2.94
C SER A 118 0.31 9.84 4.06
N LEU A 119 0.64 10.76 4.96
CA LEU A 119 -0.23 11.18 6.06
C LEU A 119 -1.48 11.89 5.54
N ALA A 120 -1.37 12.77 4.54
CA ALA A 120 -2.51 13.45 3.93
C ALA A 120 -3.50 12.45 3.32
N ILE A 121 -3.00 11.46 2.55
CA ILE A 121 -3.84 10.39 1.98
C ILE A 121 -4.55 9.61 3.11
N ARG A 122 -3.84 9.29 4.20
CA ARG A 122 -4.41 8.58 5.34
C ARG A 122 -5.49 9.40 6.06
N LEU A 123 -5.30 10.71 6.19
CA LEU A 123 -6.30 11.61 6.76
C LEU A 123 -7.55 11.68 5.87
N ILE A 124 -7.40 11.78 4.55
CA ILE A 124 -8.52 11.76 3.60
C ILE A 124 -9.28 10.43 3.67
N ALA A 125 -8.56 9.31 3.77
CA ALA A 125 -9.15 7.97 3.89
C ALA A 125 -9.70 7.67 5.30
N TYR A 126 -9.39 8.51 6.30
CA TYR A 126 -9.73 8.27 7.71
C TYR A 126 -11.20 7.92 7.98
N PRO A 127 -12.21 8.62 7.42
CA PRO A 127 -13.61 8.29 7.70
C PRO A 127 -13.99 6.87 7.24
N ILE A 128 -13.38 6.37 6.18
CA ILE A 128 -13.61 5.01 5.68
C ILE A 128 -12.85 4.00 6.55
N THR A 129 -11.55 4.25 6.79
CA THR A 129 -10.70 3.34 7.56
C THR A 129 -11.12 3.24 9.03
N ARG A 130 -11.66 4.33 9.61
CA ARG A 130 -12.25 4.32 10.95
C ARG A 130 -13.43 3.34 11.03
N LYS A 131 -14.35 3.36 10.05
CA LYS A 131 -15.47 2.42 10.01
C LYS A 131 -14.99 0.97 9.95
N THR A 132 -13.97 0.69 9.15
CA THR A 132 -13.39 -0.64 9.03
C THR A 132 -12.72 -1.10 10.34
N ALA A 133 -11.96 -0.21 11.00
CA ALA A 133 -11.34 -0.51 12.30
C ALA A 133 -12.38 -0.75 13.39
N MET A 134 -13.49 0.00 13.38
CA MET A 134 -14.62 -0.24 14.30
C MET A 134 -15.25 -1.62 14.08
N GLN A 135 -15.40 -2.06 12.83
CA GLN A 135 -15.91 -3.40 12.51
C GLN A 135 -14.94 -4.49 12.99
N SER A 136 -13.63 -4.28 12.87
CA SER A 136 -12.61 -5.19 13.41
C SER A 136 -12.74 -5.38 14.92
N GLU A 137 -12.98 -4.30 15.67
CA GLU A 137 -13.19 -4.38 17.12
C GLU A 137 -14.51 -5.11 17.50
N LEU A 138 -15.58 -4.93 16.74
CA LEU A 138 -16.82 -5.67 16.93
C LEU A 138 -16.61 -7.16 16.66
N MET A 139 -15.83 -7.52 15.62
CA MET A 139 -15.48 -8.89 15.31
C MET A 139 -14.73 -9.57 16.46
N LYS A 140 -13.76 -8.87 17.10
CA LYS A 140 -13.06 -9.38 18.28
C LYS A 140 -14.01 -9.65 19.45
N LYS A 141 -15.03 -8.81 19.66
CA LYS A 141 -16.05 -9.02 20.69
C LYS A 141 -16.96 -10.25 20.40
N ALA A 142 -17.28 -10.48 19.13
CA ALA A 142 -18.10 -11.61 18.70
C ALA A 142 -17.31 -12.94 18.62
N GLN A 143 -15.99 -12.87 18.63
CA GLN A 143 -15.11 -14.02 18.45
C GLN A 143 -15.39 -15.21 19.41
N PRO A 144 -15.63 -15.00 20.73
CA PRO A 144 -15.94 -16.11 21.63
C PRO A 144 -17.20 -16.90 21.23
N GLU A 145 -18.23 -16.18 20.72
CA GLU A 145 -19.48 -16.80 20.27
C GLU A 145 -19.28 -17.57 18.96
N ILE A 146 -18.54 -16.98 18.02
CA ILE A 146 -18.16 -17.64 16.77
C ILE A 146 -17.35 -18.92 17.04
N ASN A 147 -16.39 -18.86 17.97
CA ASN A 147 -15.58 -20.02 18.36
C ASN A 147 -16.41 -21.15 18.95
N ARG A 148 -17.45 -20.85 19.75
CA ARG A 148 -18.39 -21.88 20.28
C ARG A 148 -19.14 -22.57 19.15
N ILE A 149 -19.63 -21.79 18.16
CA ILE A 149 -20.31 -22.36 17.00
C ILE A 149 -19.37 -23.27 16.21
N GLN A 150 -18.14 -22.84 15.97
CA GLN A 150 -17.17 -23.66 15.22
C GLN A 150 -16.82 -24.96 15.93
N LYS A 151 -16.61 -24.92 17.26
CA LYS A 151 -16.41 -26.14 18.06
C LYS A 151 -17.59 -27.10 17.99
N LYS A 152 -18.82 -26.57 17.96
CA LYS A 152 -20.05 -27.38 17.84
C LYS A 152 -20.09 -28.23 16.56
N TYR A 153 -19.46 -27.71 15.49
CA TYR A 153 -19.42 -28.34 14.17
C TYR A 153 -18.04 -28.92 13.83
N GLU A 154 -17.09 -28.93 14.77
CA GLU A 154 -15.76 -29.51 14.58
C GLU A 154 -15.86 -31.01 14.23
N GLY A 155 -15.16 -31.41 13.16
CA GLY A 155 -15.19 -32.79 12.65
C GLY A 155 -16.40 -33.14 11.76
N LYS A 156 -17.40 -32.27 11.63
CA LYS A 156 -18.56 -32.49 10.74
C LYS A 156 -18.28 -31.85 9.38
N GLN A 157 -18.08 -32.67 8.36
CA GLN A 157 -17.77 -32.24 7.00
C GLN A 157 -18.93 -32.37 6.01
N ASP A 158 -20.11 -32.83 6.50
CA ASP A 158 -21.30 -32.92 5.67
C ASP A 158 -21.86 -31.56 5.31
N GLN A 159 -22.42 -31.44 4.11
CA GLN A 159 -22.90 -30.18 3.55
C GLN A 159 -23.98 -29.53 4.41
N GLU A 160 -24.82 -30.33 5.07
CA GLU A 160 -25.88 -29.83 5.95
C GLU A 160 -25.30 -29.14 7.20
N SER A 161 -24.32 -29.79 7.86
CA SER A 161 -23.61 -29.23 9.02
C SER A 161 -22.87 -27.95 8.67
N MET A 162 -22.20 -27.89 7.52
CA MET A 162 -21.54 -26.68 7.03
C MET A 162 -22.54 -25.55 6.78
N MET A 163 -23.70 -25.84 6.21
CA MET A 163 -24.77 -24.85 6.00
C MET A 163 -25.31 -24.32 7.33
N LYS A 164 -25.58 -25.20 8.31
CA LYS A 164 -26.05 -24.81 9.66
C LYS A 164 -25.02 -23.95 10.39
N GLN A 165 -23.75 -24.35 10.36
CA GLN A 165 -22.65 -23.57 10.92
C GLN A 165 -22.60 -22.14 10.33
N ASN A 166 -22.66 -22.02 9.00
CA ASN A 166 -22.66 -20.73 8.33
C ASN A 166 -23.88 -19.87 8.70
N GLN A 167 -25.06 -20.49 8.85
CA GLN A 167 -26.27 -19.79 9.27
C GLN A 167 -26.16 -19.23 10.70
N GLU A 168 -25.64 -20.05 11.66
CA GLU A 168 -25.41 -19.62 13.03
C GLU A 168 -24.36 -18.49 13.10
N ILE A 169 -23.25 -18.58 12.35
CA ILE A 169 -22.25 -17.50 12.26
C ILE A 169 -22.86 -16.22 11.66
N MET A 170 -23.70 -16.35 10.63
CA MET A 170 -24.38 -15.18 10.05
C MET A 170 -25.39 -14.55 11.02
N ALA A 171 -26.01 -15.34 11.91
CA ALA A 171 -26.86 -14.82 12.98
C ALA A 171 -26.04 -13.99 13.99
N VAL A 172 -24.84 -14.43 14.35
CA VAL A 172 -23.91 -13.68 15.20
C VAL A 172 -23.53 -12.35 14.52
N TYR A 173 -23.20 -12.36 13.24
CA TYR A 173 -22.89 -11.13 12.50
C TYR A 173 -24.05 -10.14 12.53
N LYS A 174 -25.29 -10.60 12.36
CA LYS A 174 -26.49 -9.77 12.47
C LYS A 174 -26.68 -9.23 13.90
N LYS A 175 -26.52 -10.08 14.93
CA LYS A 175 -26.66 -9.69 16.36
C LYS A 175 -25.71 -8.55 16.74
N TYR A 176 -24.48 -8.54 16.22
CA TYR A 176 -23.48 -7.52 16.48
C TYR A 176 -23.46 -6.39 15.45
N ASN A 177 -24.42 -6.34 14.51
CA ASN A 177 -24.48 -5.38 13.41
C ASN A 177 -23.17 -5.30 12.62
N MET A 178 -22.55 -6.47 12.36
CA MET A 178 -21.28 -6.57 11.67
C MET A 178 -21.44 -6.89 10.18
N ASN A 179 -20.54 -6.32 9.39
CA ASN A 179 -20.40 -6.69 8.00
C ASN A 179 -19.10 -7.52 7.83
N PRO A 180 -19.19 -8.81 7.48
CA PRO A 180 -18.01 -9.66 7.29
C PRO A 180 -17.09 -9.18 6.15
N MET A 181 -17.64 -8.41 5.19
CA MET A 181 -16.88 -7.85 4.06
C MET A 181 -16.04 -6.62 4.44
N SER A 182 -16.18 -6.06 5.64
CA SER A 182 -15.47 -4.84 6.03
C SER A 182 -13.96 -5.00 6.11
N GLY A 183 -13.47 -6.19 6.46
CA GLY A 183 -12.02 -6.49 6.50
C GLY A 183 -11.36 -6.42 5.13
N CYS A 184 -12.01 -6.95 4.09
CA CYS A 184 -11.47 -6.90 2.73
C CYS A 184 -11.59 -5.49 2.10
N LEU A 185 -12.53 -4.65 2.54
CA LEU A 185 -12.67 -3.28 2.05
C LEU A 185 -11.40 -2.44 2.30
N PHE A 186 -10.72 -2.67 3.42
CA PHE A 186 -9.44 -2.02 3.71
C PHE A 186 -8.37 -2.40 2.67
N ALA A 187 -8.25 -3.68 2.33
CA ALA A 187 -7.29 -4.16 1.33
C ALA A 187 -7.62 -3.61 -0.06
N PHE A 188 -8.92 -3.57 -0.43
CA PHE A 188 -9.36 -3.00 -1.70
C PHE A 188 -9.09 -1.49 -1.82
N LEU A 189 -9.16 -0.74 -0.72
CA LEU A 189 -8.82 0.69 -0.72
C LEU A 189 -7.30 0.90 -0.75
N GLN A 190 -6.55 0.05 -0.03
CA GLN A 190 -5.10 0.17 0.10
C GLN A 190 -4.36 -0.08 -1.21
N LEU A 191 -4.79 -1.08 -2.00
CA LEU A 191 -4.07 -1.52 -3.19
C LEU A 191 -4.00 -0.43 -4.29
N PRO A 192 -5.10 0.24 -4.68
CA PRO A 192 -5.05 1.33 -5.65
C PRO A 192 -4.18 2.50 -5.18
N ILE A 193 -4.29 2.89 -3.91
CA ILE A 193 -3.48 3.97 -3.33
C ILE A 193 -1.99 3.62 -3.42
N PHE A 194 -1.64 2.39 -3.06
CA PHE A 194 -0.26 1.90 -3.12
C PHE A 194 0.27 1.90 -4.56
N ILE A 195 -0.50 1.39 -5.53
CA ILE A 195 -0.09 1.35 -6.94
C ILE A 195 0.11 2.77 -7.48
N ALA A 196 -0.81 3.69 -7.21
CA ALA A 196 -0.68 5.08 -7.65
C ALA A 196 0.56 5.75 -7.05
N PHE A 197 0.83 5.51 -5.77
CA PHE A 197 2.00 6.05 -5.09
C PHE A 197 3.30 5.44 -5.65
N PHE A 198 3.32 4.13 -5.85
CA PHE A 198 4.42 3.41 -6.48
C PHE A 198 4.75 3.99 -7.86
N GLU A 199 3.74 4.14 -8.72
CA GLU A 199 3.93 4.72 -10.05
C GLU A 199 4.39 6.19 -9.99
N ALA A 200 3.81 7.00 -9.13
CA ALA A 200 4.19 8.41 -8.98
C ALA A 200 5.67 8.55 -8.57
N VAL A 201 6.12 7.77 -7.59
CA VAL A 201 7.53 7.79 -7.13
C VAL A 201 8.46 7.24 -8.22
N GLN A 202 8.14 6.11 -8.83
CA GLN A 202 9.00 5.48 -9.83
C GLN A 202 9.13 6.29 -11.13
N ARG A 203 8.12 7.08 -11.46
CA ARG A 203 8.08 7.89 -12.69
C ARG A 203 8.60 9.31 -12.49
N THR A 204 9.00 9.68 -11.28
CA THR A 204 9.47 11.04 -10.96
C THR A 204 10.94 10.99 -10.52
N PRO A 205 11.89 11.22 -11.46
CA PRO A 205 13.31 11.03 -11.22
C PRO A 205 13.85 11.77 -10.00
N VAL A 206 13.51 13.04 -9.83
CA VAL A 206 14.02 13.85 -8.71
C VAL A 206 13.65 13.27 -7.34
N ILE A 207 12.55 12.47 -7.24
CA ILE A 207 12.17 11.83 -5.98
C ILE A 207 13.09 10.64 -5.68
N PHE A 208 13.31 9.75 -6.65
CA PHE A 208 14.14 8.58 -6.42
C PHE A 208 15.64 8.89 -6.44
N GLU A 209 16.07 10.04 -6.97
CA GLU A 209 17.44 10.53 -6.92
C GLU A 209 17.78 11.22 -5.60
N ASP A 210 16.79 11.68 -4.84
CA ASP A 210 16.97 12.40 -3.57
C ASP A 210 17.31 11.48 -2.40
N LYS A 211 17.82 12.07 -1.32
CA LYS A 211 18.20 11.37 -0.09
C LYS A 211 17.35 11.83 1.10
N PHE A 212 17.01 10.87 1.95
CA PHE A 212 16.36 11.12 3.23
C PHE A 212 17.06 10.35 4.35
N LEU A 213 17.53 11.06 5.38
CA LEU A 213 18.32 10.48 6.49
C LEU A 213 19.54 9.64 5.99
N GLY A 214 20.20 10.10 4.92
CA GLY A 214 21.31 9.40 4.29
C GLY A 214 20.92 8.27 3.32
N LEU A 215 19.66 7.82 3.33
CA LEU A 215 19.14 6.80 2.43
C LEU A 215 18.70 7.44 1.10
N GLN A 216 19.24 6.96 -0.01
CA GLN A 216 18.73 7.36 -1.34
C GLN A 216 17.39 6.70 -1.61
N LEU A 217 16.37 7.50 -1.96
CA LEU A 217 14.98 7.05 -2.06
C LEU A 217 14.74 6.03 -3.17
N GLY A 218 15.57 6.04 -4.22
CA GLY A 218 15.52 5.05 -5.32
C GLY A 218 16.26 3.75 -5.02
N THR A 219 17.17 3.75 -4.05
CA THR A 219 17.98 2.55 -3.74
C THR A 219 17.09 1.47 -3.11
N THR A 220 17.24 0.24 -3.60
CA THR A 220 16.60 -0.93 -3.00
C THR A 220 17.42 -1.42 -1.81
N PRO A 221 16.82 -1.88 -0.72
CA PRO A 221 17.55 -2.46 0.41
C PRO A 221 18.49 -3.60 0.01
N ALA A 222 18.14 -4.39 -1.02
CA ALA A 222 19.01 -5.44 -1.56
C ALA A 222 20.41 -4.93 -1.96
N VAL A 223 20.49 -3.73 -2.51
CA VAL A 223 21.75 -3.07 -2.87
C VAL A 223 22.26 -2.22 -1.70
N GLY A 224 21.39 -1.54 -1.00
CA GLY A 224 21.73 -0.69 0.13
C GLY A 224 22.45 -1.42 1.26
N ILE A 225 22.09 -2.68 1.51
CA ILE A 225 22.76 -3.52 2.54
C ILE A 225 24.23 -3.75 2.25
N THR A 226 24.68 -3.67 0.99
CA THR A 226 26.09 -3.80 0.62
C THR A 226 26.87 -2.48 0.67
N SER A 227 26.19 -1.38 0.99
CA SER A 227 26.79 -0.04 1.08
C SER A 227 27.30 0.27 2.50
N SER A 228 28.07 1.35 2.65
CA SER A 228 28.48 1.87 3.96
C SER A 228 27.32 2.23 4.89
N MET A 229 26.12 2.41 4.34
CA MET A 229 24.87 2.75 5.06
C MET A 229 24.01 1.49 5.34
N PHE A 230 24.59 0.29 5.32
CA PHE A 230 23.84 -0.98 5.47
C PHE A 230 22.91 -1.02 6.67
N TYR A 231 23.36 -0.46 7.81
CA TYR A 231 22.56 -0.42 9.04
C TYR A 231 21.26 0.37 8.88
N ALA A 232 21.26 1.46 8.11
CA ALA A 232 20.07 2.27 7.89
C ALA A 232 19.04 1.54 7.01
N TYR A 233 19.48 0.79 5.98
CA TYR A 233 18.60 -0.06 5.19
C TYR A 233 18.08 -1.26 6.00
N ALA A 234 18.89 -1.85 6.86
CA ALA A 234 18.47 -2.91 7.77
C ALA A 234 17.42 -2.41 8.77
N ILE A 235 17.63 -1.24 9.38
CA ILE A 235 16.64 -0.60 10.27
C ILE A 235 15.33 -0.36 9.52
N LEU A 236 15.38 0.14 8.29
CA LEU A 236 14.16 0.36 7.48
C LEU A 236 13.40 -0.95 7.26
N LEU A 237 14.07 -2.06 6.92
CA LEU A 237 13.43 -3.37 6.76
C LEU A 237 12.82 -3.89 8.07
N ILE A 238 13.50 -3.69 9.18
CA ILE A 238 12.97 -4.02 10.52
C ILE A 238 11.71 -3.19 10.81
N LEU A 239 11.73 -1.89 10.52
CA LEU A 239 10.57 -1.02 10.70
C LEU A 239 9.40 -1.42 9.79
N ILE A 240 9.67 -1.77 8.52
CA ILE A 240 8.65 -2.30 7.60
C ILE A 240 8.03 -3.56 8.20
N GLY A 241 8.83 -4.52 8.64
CA GLY A 241 8.37 -5.76 9.24
C GLY A 241 7.56 -5.53 10.52
N ALA A 242 8.12 -4.79 11.48
CA ALA A 242 7.48 -4.51 12.76
C ALA A 242 6.15 -3.78 12.58
N THR A 243 6.13 -2.66 11.84
CA THR A 243 4.90 -1.88 11.63
C THR A 243 3.85 -2.66 10.86
N THR A 244 4.25 -3.50 9.90
CA THR A 244 3.35 -4.38 9.15
C THR A 244 2.73 -5.43 10.07
N PHE A 245 3.55 -6.12 10.85
CA PHE A 245 3.08 -7.14 11.79
C PHE A 245 2.07 -6.57 12.78
N PHE A 246 2.40 -5.46 13.44
CA PHE A 246 1.49 -4.82 14.40
C PHE A 246 0.20 -4.31 13.73
N SER A 247 0.30 -3.71 12.54
CA SER A 247 -0.86 -3.24 11.78
C SER A 247 -1.79 -4.42 11.43
N PHE A 248 -1.26 -5.53 10.91
CA PHE A 248 -2.07 -6.71 10.61
C PHE A 248 -2.65 -7.35 11.88
N LYS A 249 -1.85 -7.52 12.93
CA LYS A 249 -2.31 -8.09 14.21
C LYS A 249 -3.46 -7.29 14.82
N MET A 250 -3.40 -5.96 14.74
CA MET A 250 -4.46 -5.10 15.25
C MET A 250 -5.73 -5.15 14.40
N ASN A 251 -5.60 -5.31 13.08
CA ASN A 251 -6.73 -5.38 12.14
C ASN A 251 -7.21 -6.82 11.87
N SER A 252 -6.50 -7.82 12.37
CA SER A 252 -6.91 -9.22 12.21
C SER A 252 -8.23 -9.45 12.91
N THR A 253 -9.23 -9.83 12.13
CA THR A 253 -10.58 -10.18 12.57
C THR A 253 -10.79 -11.69 12.56
N GLY A 254 -9.70 -12.43 12.31
CA GLY A 254 -9.75 -13.86 12.10
C GLY A 254 -10.01 -14.65 13.36
N ASN A 255 -10.64 -15.79 13.17
CA ASN A 255 -10.87 -16.81 14.18
C ASN A 255 -9.52 -17.29 14.76
N MET A 256 -9.24 -16.93 16.01
CA MET A 256 -7.99 -17.34 16.67
C MET A 256 -7.88 -18.87 16.89
N GLN A 257 -8.93 -19.62 16.58
CA GLN A 257 -8.93 -21.08 16.70
C GLN A 257 -8.48 -21.75 15.40
N ASP A 258 -8.69 -21.09 14.28
CA ASP A 258 -8.21 -21.57 12.98
C ASP A 258 -6.71 -21.28 12.83
N GLN A 259 -5.89 -22.32 12.74
CA GLN A 259 -4.43 -22.25 12.64
C GLN A 259 -3.99 -21.36 11.47
N SER A 260 -4.69 -21.41 10.35
CA SER A 260 -4.41 -20.62 9.15
C SER A 260 -4.58 -19.12 9.40
N MET A 261 -5.60 -18.73 10.18
CA MET A 261 -5.88 -17.33 10.50
C MET A 261 -4.89 -16.75 11.52
N LYS A 262 -4.38 -17.57 12.45
CA LYS A 262 -3.29 -17.17 13.36
C LYS A 262 -1.99 -16.90 12.62
N MET A 263 -1.72 -17.67 11.57
CA MET A 263 -0.50 -17.54 10.75
C MET A 263 -0.55 -16.35 9.78
N MET A 264 -1.74 -15.82 9.46
CA MET A 264 -1.91 -14.76 8.46
C MET A 264 -1.05 -13.51 8.71
N PRO A 265 -0.96 -12.92 9.92
CA PRO A 265 -0.07 -11.77 10.18
C PRO A 265 1.40 -12.09 9.90
N TYR A 266 1.86 -13.29 10.25
CA TYR A 266 3.24 -13.71 10.02
C TYR A 266 3.53 -13.91 8.52
N MET A 267 2.64 -14.60 7.81
CA MET A 267 2.76 -14.82 6.36
C MET A 267 2.77 -13.51 5.59
N MET A 268 1.82 -12.61 5.89
CA MET A 268 1.73 -11.30 5.24
C MET A 268 2.96 -10.44 5.54
N THR A 269 3.43 -10.45 6.78
CA THR A 269 4.66 -9.72 7.16
C THR A 269 5.88 -10.27 6.42
N GLY A 270 6.04 -11.59 6.36
CA GLY A 270 7.12 -12.23 5.61
C GLY A 270 7.10 -11.87 4.14
N MET A 271 5.93 -11.91 3.50
CA MET A 271 5.76 -11.53 2.09
C MET A 271 6.11 -10.06 1.86
N ILE A 272 5.70 -9.15 2.76
CA ILE A 272 6.01 -7.72 2.65
C ILE A 272 7.49 -7.45 2.86
N ILE A 273 8.17 -8.13 3.78
CA ILE A 273 9.62 -8.01 3.97
C ILE A 273 10.35 -8.47 2.70
N LEU A 274 10.00 -9.65 2.17
CA LEU A 274 10.60 -10.18 0.93
C LEU A 274 10.42 -9.21 -0.24
N THR A 275 9.24 -8.64 -0.39
CA THR A 275 8.96 -7.64 -1.43
C THR A 275 9.75 -6.35 -1.15
N GLY A 276 9.78 -5.91 0.11
CA GLY A 276 10.45 -4.68 0.56
C GLY A 276 11.95 -4.67 0.30
N ILE A 277 12.61 -5.84 0.28
CA ILE A 277 14.04 -5.97 -0.07
C ILE A 277 14.33 -5.43 -1.48
N PHE A 278 13.40 -5.61 -2.41
CA PHE A 278 13.55 -5.22 -3.82
C PHE A 278 12.80 -3.94 -4.18
N MET A 279 12.10 -3.33 -3.24
CA MET A 279 11.38 -2.07 -3.48
C MET A 279 12.26 -0.86 -3.17
N PRO A 280 12.13 0.25 -3.93
CA PRO A 280 12.84 1.49 -3.62
C PRO A 280 12.51 1.99 -2.20
N THR A 281 13.55 2.52 -1.54
CA THR A 281 13.48 3.04 -0.16
C THR A 281 12.33 4.03 0.06
N GLY A 282 12.05 4.91 -0.92
CA GLY A 282 10.94 5.85 -0.84
C GLY A 282 9.57 5.18 -0.61
N LEU A 283 9.37 3.99 -1.18
CA LEU A 283 8.16 3.19 -0.95
C LEU A 283 8.17 2.52 0.43
N GLY A 284 9.34 2.10 0.90
CA GLY A 284 9.49 1.61 2.27
C GLY A 284 9.09 2.67 3.30
N ILE A 285 9.51 3.93 3.10
CA ILE A 285 9.13 5.06 3.96
C ILE A 285 7.62 5.29 3.93
N TYR A 286 7.00 5.30 2.73
CA TYR A 286 5.55 5.34 2.58
C TYR A 286 4.87 4.22 3.37
N TRP A 287 5.38 2.99 3.28
CA TRP A 287 4.82 1.81 3.93
C TRP A 287 4.85 1.93 5.45
N VAL A 288 6.01 2.29 6.01
CA VAL A 288 6.19 2.52 7.47
C VAL A 288 5.25 3.62 7.96
N THR A 289 5.23 4.77 7.28
CA THR A 289 4.38 5.92 7.64
C THR A 289 2.90 5.54 7.65
N SER A 290 2.47 4.82 6.61
CA SER A 290 1.08 4.37 6.46
C SER A 290 0.67 3.38 7.56
N ASN A 291 1.54 2.45 7.91
CA ASN A 291 1.29 1.48 8.98
C ASN A 291 1.29 2.14 10.36
N LEU A 292 2.22 3.05 10.64
CA LEU A 292 2.24 3.82 11.90
C LEU A 292 0.94 4.59 12.09
N PHE A 293 0.46 5.28 11.05
CA PHE A 293 -0.84 5.95 11.11
C PHE A 293 -1.97 4.97 11.44
N THR A 294 -2.00 3.80 10.80
CA THR A 294 -3.02 2.77 11.05
C THR A 294 -2.96 2.25 12.48
N ILE A 295 -1.75 2.03 13.02
CA ILE A 295 -1.56 1.59 14.42
C ILE A 295 -2.10 2.65 15.39
N VAL A 296 -1.71 3.92 15.21
CA VAL A 296 -2.19 5.04 16.04
C VAL A 296 -3.71 5.15 15.95
N GLN A 297 -4.27 5.10 14.75
CA GLN A 297 -5.73 5.13 14.52
C GLN A 297 -6.44 4.01 15.32
N ASN A 298 -5.95 2.79 15.25
CA ASN A 298 -6.55 1.66 15.95
C ASN A 298 -6.47 1.80 17.47
N ILE A 299 -5.35 2.32 18.01
CA ILE A 299 -5.19 2.61 19.45
C ILE A 299 -6.21 3.65 19.89
N LEU A 300 -6.37 4.75 19.14
CA LEU A 300 -7.31 5.82 19.46
C LEU A 300 -8.77 5.33 19.43
N ILE A 301 -9.13 4.51 18.45
CA ILE A 301 -10.48 3.94 18.35
C ILE A 301 -10.76 3.00 19.53
N LYS A 302 -9.79 2.16 19.91
CA LYS A 302 -9.92 1.26 21.05
C LYS A 302 -10.16 2.05 22.34
N ARG A 303 -9.33 3.07 22.63
CA ARG A 303 -9.47 3.92 23.83
C ARG A 303 -10.82 4.66 23.87
N SER A 304 -11.25 5.23 22.75
CA SER A 304 -12.55 5.94 22.66
C SER A 304 -13.73 5.03 23.03
N LYS A 305 -13.68 3.74 22.68
CA LYS A 305 -14.74 2.77 23.05
C LYS A 305 -14.68 2.33 24.50
N GLU A 306 -13.51 2.23 25.10
CA GLU A 306 -13.35 1.91 26.51
C GLU A 306 -13.91 3.03 27.40
N VAL A 307 -13.74 4.27 26.98
CA VAL A 307 -14.29 5.45 27.69
C VAL A 307 -15.82 5.51 27.56
N ASN A 308 -16.35 5.35 26.34
CA ASN A 308 -17.81 5.42 26.08
C ASN A 308 -18.59 4.17 26.55
N GLY A 309 -17.91 3.05 26.84
CA GLY A 309 -18.52 1.84 27.38
C GLY A 309 -18.53 1.78 28.91
N LYS A 310 -17.95 2.80 29.59
CA LYS A 310 -17.97 2.99 31.04
C LYS A 310 -18.96 4.08 31.50
N ALA A 311 -19.60 4.78 30.56
CA ALA A 311 -20.70 5.71 30.78
C ALA A 311 -22.03 5.05 30.38
#